data_79ad619102e9ea11f41ff8adc00365d0
#
_entry.id   79ad619102e9ea11f41ff8adc00365d0
#
_cell.length_a   1.000
_cell.length_b   1.000
_cell.length_c   1.000
_cell.angle_alpha   90.00
_cell.angle_beta   90.00
_cell.angle_gamma   90.00
#
_symmetry.space_group_name_H-M   'P 1'
#
loop_
_entity.id
_entity.type
_entity.pdbx_description
1 polymer ?
#
loop_
_entity_poly.entity_id
_entity_poly.type
_entity_poly.pdbx_seq_one_letter_code
_entity_poly.pdbx_strand_id
1 'polypeptide(L)'
;MFTPIITKGITKYKFFSRSPTLLRSIASFLDPALGLTEEQLQVQKIAQEFATKEMCPNMAEWDEKEIFPVEIMRKAASLGFGAIYTSEKYGGSGMTRLDASIIFEALSRGCVSTAAYISIHNMALWMIDHYGNEEQKQRFLPSLTTMKHFASYCLTEPNSGSDAASLSTTAKKDGNYYILNGTKAFISGGGESDIYVLMARTGQSGPKGITCLALEKGTPGLSFGKKEKKLGWNSQPTRAVILEDCKVPVSNRIGAEGQGFSMAMSGLNGGRINIASCSLGAAQASVEIACEYVKVRKQFGKPLSEFQHNQFLLARMASDLLAARLLVREAAVSLQNQSPETVSLCAAAKYFATEKCTKIVNHALQLHGGYGYLKDYPVQQYFRDIRVHQILEGTSEVMLMLMSRDMLQH
;
A
#
# COMPACT_ATOMS: atom_id res chain seq x y z
N MET A 1 24.63 21.63 -39.26
CA MET A 1 25.50 20.47 -38.94
C MET A 1 25.56 20.31 -37.43
N PHE A 2 24.69 19.50 -36.84
CA PHE A 2 24.74 19.15 -35.41
C PHE A 2 25.40 17.78 -35.29
N THR A 3 26.63 17.75 -34.82
CA THR A 3 27.38 16.53 -34.59
C THR A 3 26.87 15.90 -33.28
N PRO A 4 26.56 14.61 -33.24
CA PRO A 4 26.08 13.98 -32.00
C PRO A 4 27.27 13.68 -31.09
N ILE A 5 27.43 14.48 -30.04
CA ILE A 5 28.29 14.17 -28.88
C ILE A 5 27.40 13.70 -27.74
N ILE A 6 26.76 12.56 -27.90
CA ILE A 6 26.03 11.90 -26.81
C ILE A 6 26.18 10.39 -26.98
N THR A 7 27.36 9.85 -26.75
CA THR A 7 27.54 8.39 -26.61
C THR A 7 28.75 7.98 -25.76
N LYS A 8 29.23 8.81 -24.85
CA LYS A 8 30.17 8.37 -23.83
C LYS A 8 29.84 9.04 -22.50
N GLY A 9 29.14 8.34 -21.61
CA GLY A 9 29.07 8.76 -20.22
C GLY A 9 27.72 8.77 -19.53
N ILE A 10 26.67 8.17 -20.07
CA ILE A 10 25.53 7.82 -19.25
C ILE A 10 25.73 6.35 -18.87
N THR A 11 26.61 6.13 -17.92
CA THR A 11 26.63 4.90 -17.16
C THR A 11 25.21 4.69 -16.64
N LYS A 12 24.55 3.60 -17.06
CA LYS A 12 23.31 3.14 -16.43
C LYS A 12 23.44 3.39 -14.94
N TYR A 13 22.61 4.26 -14.39
CA TYR A 13 22.72 4.64 -12.99
C TYR A 13 22.57 3.38 -12.13
N LYS A 14 23.69 2.80 -11.70
CA LYS A 14 23.79 1.83 -10.63
C LYS A 14 23.60 2.53 -9.28
N PHE A 15 22.51 3.33 -9.14
CA PHE A 15 22.23 4.04 -7.90
C PHE A 15 21.95 3.09 -6.73
N PHE A 16 21.56 1.84 -7.02
CA PHE A 16 21.24 0.87 -5.99
C PHE A 16 22.27 -0.26 -5.85
N SER A 17 23.39 -0.26 -6.60
CA SER A 17 24.41 -1.32 -6.51
C SER A 17 25.59 -0.96 -5.61
N ARG A 18 25.53 0.14 -4.88
CA ARG A 18 26.59 0.48 -3.92
C ARG A 18 26.26 -0.07 -2.54
N SER A 19 27.26 -0.67 -1.92
CA SER A 19 27.35 -1.26 -0.58
C SER A 19 26.47 -0.54 0.48
N PRO A 20 25.97 -1.25 1.52
CA PRO A 20 25.18 -0.69 2.64
C PRO A 20 25.78 0.53 3.33
N THR A 21 27.08 0.78 3.12
CA THR A 21 27.83 1.92 3.68
C THR A 21 27.43 3.28 3.06
N LEU A 22 26.71 3.30 1.94
CA LEU A 22 26.32 4.57 1.25
C LEU A 22 24.99 5.15 1.72
N LEU A 23 24.22 4.44 2.53
CA LEU A 23 23.01 4.99 3.20
C LEU A 23 23.33 6.05 4.28
N ARG A 24 24.61 6.25 4.62
CA ARG A 24 25.07 7.28 5.58
C ARG A 24 25.21 8.69 4.99
N SER A 25 24.84 8.92 3.74
CA SER A 25 25.01 10.27 3.13
C SER A 25 23.85 11.23 3.41
N ILE A 26 22.72 10.76 3.91
CA ILE A 26 21.60 11.60 4.33
C ILE A 26 21.83 12.01 5.78
N ALA A 27 21.40 13.22 6.12
CA ALA A 27 21.48 13.73 7.48
C ALA A 27 20.87 12.70 8.46
N SER A 28 21.57 12.44 9.58
CA SER A 28 21.19 11.39 10.55
C SER A 28 19.75 11.49 11.07
N PHE A 29 19.19 12.71 11.13
CA PHE A 29 17.81 12.93 11.55
C PHE A 29 16.74 12.41 10.56
N LEU A 30 17.12 12.13 9.30
CA LEU A 30 16.25 11.51 8.28
C LEU A 30 16.36 10.01 8.21
N ASP A 31 17.28 9.41 8.97
CA ASP A 31 17.45 7.98 8.98
C ASP A 31 16.15 7.28 9.42
N PRO A 32 15.55 6.43 8.58
CA PRO A 32 14.37 5.67 8.98
C PRO A 32 14.57 4.76 10.19
N ALA A 33 15.82 4.52 10.58
CA ALA A 33 16.20 3.74 11.77
C ALA A 33 16.04 4.53 13.08
N LEU A 34 15.85 5.85 13.01
CA LEU A 34 15.78 6.68 14.20
C LEU A 34 14.63 6.28 15.14
N GLY A 35 14.97 6.00 16.40
CA GLY A 35 14.00 5.64 17.45
C GLY A 35 13.49 4.19 17.39
N LEU A 36 14.08 3.33 16.57
CA LEU A 36 13.74 1.90 16.50
C LEU A 36 14.51 1.09 17.56
N THR A 37 13.89 0.02 18.05
CA THR A 37 14.55 -1.00 18.89
C THR A 37 15.50 -1.85 18.04
N GLU A 38 16.37 -2.63 18.69
CA GLU A 38 17.29 -3.53 17.97
C GLU A 38 16.56 -4.56 17.10
N GLU A 39 15.44 -5.09 17.58
CA GLU A 39 14.60 -6.03 16.83
C GLU A 39 13.98 -5.36 15.59
N GLN A 40 13.44 -4.15 15.76
CA GLN A 40 12.89 -3.36 14.65
C GLN A 40 13.95 -2.97 13.63
N LEU A 41 15.19 -2.67 14.08
CA LEU A 41 16.32 -2.41 13.19
C LEU A 41 16.69 -3.64 12.34
N GLN A 42 16.63 -4.84 12.92
CA GLN A 42 16.85 -6.08 12.16
C GLN A 42 15.78 -6.32 11.11
N VAL A 43 14.51 -6.17 11.48
CA VAL A 43 13.37 -6.30 10.57
C VAL A 43 13.46 -5.27 9.43
N GLN A 44 13.74 -4.01 9.77
CA GLN A 44 13.93 -2.94 8.79
C GLN A 44 15.07 -3.27 7.82
N LYS A 45 16.20 -3.72 8.33
CA LYS A 45 17.36 -4.10 7.52
C LYS A 45 17.03 -5.21 6.52
N ILE A 46 16.36 -6.27 6.96
CA ILE A 46 15.92 -7.38 6.09
C ILE A 46 15.00 -6.85 4.98
N ALA A 47 14.01 -6.01 5.33
CA ALA A 47 13.08 -5.44 4.36
C ALA A 47 13.79 -4.49 3.36
N GLN A 48 14.74 -3.66 3.83
CA GLN A 48 15.54 -2.78 2.97
C GLN A 48 16.46 -3.56 2.02
N GLU A 49 17.10 -4.60 2.52
CA GLU A 49 17.94 -5.47 1.69
C GLU A 49 17.12 -6.18 0.61
N PHE A 50 15.96 -6.70 0.98
CA PHE A 50 15.02 -7.31 0.02
C PHE A 50 14.55 -6.29 -1.03
N ALA A 51 14.09 -5.12 -0.60
CA ALA A 51 13.68 -4.06 -1.52
C ALA A 51 14.79 -3.67 -2.49
N THR A 52 16.02 -3.52 -1.99
CA THR A 52 17.17 -3.09 -2.79
C THR A 52 17.63 -4.17 -3.79
N LYS A 53 17.64 -5.44 -3.37
CA LYS A 53 18.18 -6.54 -4.20
C LYS A 53 17.14 -7.11 -5.17
N GLU A 54 15.90 -7.24 -4.74
CA GLU A 54 14.87 -7.98 -5.47
C GLU A 54 13.83 -7.06 -6.15
N MET A 55 13.54 -5.88 -5.59
CA MET A 55 12.48 -5.01 -6.11
C MET A 55 13.00 -3.84 -6.95
N CYS A 56 13.95 -3.05 -6.44
CA CYS A 56 14.48 -1.88 -7.12
C CYS A 56 14.99 -2.13 -8.55
N PRO A 57 15.73 -3.23 -8.82
CA PRO A 57 16.25 -3.49 -10.17
C PRO A 57 15.17 -3.76 -11.20
N ASN A 58 13.99 -4.19 -10.75
CA ASN A 58 12.91 -4.68 -11.59
C ASN A 58 11.71 -3.72 -11.67
N MET A 59 11.62 -2.71 -10.80
CA MET A 59 10.44 -1.87 -10.67
C MET A 59 10.02 -1.17 -11.96
N ALA A 60 10.98 -0.70 -12.74
CA ALA A 60 10.71 -0.01 -14.02
C ALA A 60 10.15 -0.98 -15.07
N GLU A 61 10.69 -2.18 -15.17
CA GLU A 61 10.20 -3.21 -16.08
C GLU A 61 8.79 -3.68 -15.69
N TRP A 62 8.55 -3.88 -14.40
CA TRP A 62 7.22 -4.27 -13.91
C TRP A 62 6.17 -3.18 -14.19
N ASP A 63 6.52 -1.90 -14.03
CA ASP A 63 5.65 -0.78 -14.36
C ASP A 63 5.35 -0.72 -15.85
N GLU A 64 6.38 -0.81 -16.72
CA GLU A 64 6.24 -0.68 -18.16
C GLU A 64 5.47 -1.84 -18.80
N LYS A 65 5.78 -3.07 -18.38
CA LYS A 65 5.17 -4.30 -18.91
C LYS A 65 3.93 -4.73 -18.14
N GLU A 66 3.54 -3.99 -17.10
CA GLU A 66 2.42 -4.32 -16.21
C GLU A 66 2.53 -5.74 -15.62
N ILE A 67 3.73 -6.11 -15.17
CA ILE A 67 4.01 -7.45 -14.61
C ILE A 67 3.57 -7.51 -13.16
N PHE A 68 2.78 -8.51 -12.79
CA PHE A 68 2.48 -8.86 -11.41
C PHE A 68 3.57 -9.82 -10.89
N PRO A 69 4.48 -9.39 -9.98
CA PRO A 69 5.71 -10.11 -9.68
C PRO A 69 5.47 -11.21 -8.63
N VAL A 70 4.74 -12.25 -8.97
CA VAL A 70 4.30 -13.36 -8.10
C VAL A 70 5.48 -13.97 -7.34
N GLU A 71 6.58 -14.31 -8.04
CA GLU A 71 7.73 -14.98 -7.41
C GLU A 71 8.47 -14.07 -6.42
N ILE A 72 8.51 -12.78 -6.67
CA ILE A 72 9.11 -11.81 -5.75
C ILE A 72 8.25 -11.68 -4.48
N MET A 73 6.92 -11.68 -4.62
CA MET A 73 6.02 -11.63 -3.47
C MET A 73 6.08 -12.94 -2.66
N ARG A 74 6.25 -14.09 -3.29
CA ARG A 74 6.50 -15.36 -2.59
C ARG A 74 7.83 -15.36 -1.82
N LYS A 75 8.88 -14.78 -2.40
CA LYS A 75 10.15 -14.56 -1.68
C LYS A 75 9.95 -13.60 -0.50
N ALA A 76 9.17 -12.54 -0.64
CA ALA A 76 8.82 -11.65 0.47
C ALA A 76 8.07 -12.41 1.58
N ALA A 77 7.15 -13.31 1.20
CA ALA A 77 6.42 -14.15 2.15
C ALA A 77 7.35 -15.11 2.91
N SER A 78 8.39 -15.65 2.28
CA SER A 78 9.39 -16.49 2.97
C SER A 78 10.21 -15.75 4.03
N LEU A 79 10.20 -14.41 3.99
CA LEU A 79 10.77 -13.53 5.02
C LEU A 79 9.72 -13.08 6.07
N GLY A 80 8.50 -13.63 6.01
CA GLY A 80 7.40 -13.29 6.91
C GLY A 80 6.54 -12.10 6.44
N PHE A 81 6.86 -11.48 5.30
CA PHE A 81 6.15 -10.26 4.84
C PHE A 81 4.81 -10.55 4.16
N GLY A 82 4.50 -11.81 3.88
CA GLY A 82 3.18 -12.22 3.36
C GLY A 82 2.07 -12.13 4.39
N ALA A 83 2.40 -12.21 5.70
CA ALA A 83 1.43 -12.23 6.79
C ALA A 83 2.00 -11.62 8.07
N ILE A 84 2.35 -10.33 8.02
CA ILE A 84 3.16 -9.64 9.03
C ILE A 84 2.49 -9.67 10.41
N TYR A 85 1.21 -9.29 10.49
CA TYR A 85 0.45 -9.19 11.74
C TYR A 85 -0.68 -10.22 11.85
N THR A 86 -0.56 -11.33 11.11
CA THR A 86 -1.41 -12.52 11.24
C THR A 86 -0.82 -13.45 12.29
N SER A 87 -1.68 -14.20 13.00
CA SER A 87 -1.29 -15.12 14.06
C SER A 87 -0.27 -16.18 13.60
N GLU A 88 0.76 -16.43 14.42
CA GLU A 88 1.75 -17.49 14.22
C GLU A 88 1.13 -18.87 14.14
N LYS A 89 0.01 -19.10 14.84
CA LYS A 89 -0.74 -20.37 14.83
C LYS A 89 -1.08 -20.84 13.43
N TYR A 90 -1.27 -19.91 12.48
CA TYR A 90 -1.65 -20.22 11.09
C TYR A 90 -0.52 -19.91 10.10
N GLY A 91 0.71 -19.72 10.59
CA GLY A 91 1.89 -19.44 9.75
C GLY A 91 2.14 -17.95 9.49
N GLY A 92 1.48 -17.05 10.20
CA GLY A 92 1.79 -15.62 10.20
C GLY A 92 3.02 -15.28 11.02
N SER A 93 3.48 -14.04 10.96
CA SER A 93 4.67 -13.57 11.69
C SER A 93 4.36 -13.01 13.08
N GLY A 94 3.09 -12.79 13.43
CA GLY A 94 2.67 -12.27 14.74
C GLY A 94 3.25 -10.89 15.12
N MET A 95 3.80 -10.16 14.13
CA MET A 95 4.44 -8.85 14.35
C MET A 95 3.42 -7.76 14.65
N THR A 96 3.90 -6.62 15.16
CA THR A 96 3.06 -5.48 15.50
C THR A 96 2.67 -4.63 14.28
N ARG A 97 1.72 -3.72 14.47
CA ARG A 97 1.36 -2.72 13.43
C ARG A 97 2.50 -1.73 13.15
N LEU A 98 3.33 -1.45 14.16
CA LEU A 98 4.53 -0.64 13.97
C LEU A 98 5.57 -1.36 13.11
N ASP A 99 5.80 -2.65 13.34
CA ASP A 99 6.71 -3.46 12.50
C ASP A 99 6.21 -3.50 11.05
N ALA A 100 4.91 -3.66 10.84
CA ALA A 100 4.31 -3.59 9.51
C ALA A 100 4.55 -2.23 8.83
N SER A 101 4.41 -1.13 9.56
CA SER A 101 4.72 0.22 9.05
C SER A 101 6.17 0.33 8.61
N ILE A 102 7.12 -0.17 9.41
CA ILE A 102 8.56 -0.18 9.12
C ILE A 102 8.84 -1.01 7.86
N ILE A 103 8.24 -2.20 7.75
CA ILE A 103 8.39 -3.09 6.60
C ILE A 103 7.86 -2.44 5.32
N PHE A 104 6.64 -1.89 5.34
CA PHE A 104 6.04 -1.27 4.15
C PHE A 104 6.77 0.00 3.72
N GLU A 105 7.28 0.80 4.66
CA GLU A 105 8.17 1.93 4.35
C GLU A 105 9.43 1.43 3.62
N ALA A 106 10.05 0.37 4.09
CA ALA A 106 11.25 -0.20 3.48
C ALA A 106 10.98 -0.81 2.09
N LEU A 107 9.93 -1.63 1.96
CA LEU A 107 9.57 -2.29 0.69
C LEU A 107 9.19 -1.31 -0.42
N SER A 108 8.47 -0.24 -0.09
CA SER A 108 8.01 0.74 -1.07
C SER A 108 9.13 1.63 -1.63
N ARG A 109 10.30 1.65 -1.02
CA ARG A 109 11.52 2.19 -1.64
C ARG A 109 11.92 1.37 -2.88
N GLY A 110 11.63 0.07 -2.87
CA GLY A 110 11.91 -0.83 -3.98
C GLY A 110 10.87 -0.80 -5.08
N CYS A 111 9.59 -0.86 -4.72
CA CYS A 111 8.45 -0.73 -5.64
C CYS A 111 7.18 -0.45 -4.83
N VAL A 112 6.63 0.75 -5.01
CA VAL A 112 5.40 1.18 -4.31
C VAL A 112 4.22 0.29 -4.65
N SER A 113 4.00 0.01 -5.92
CA SER A 113 2.88 -0.78 -6.42
C SER A 113 2.86 -2.20 -5.84
N THR A 114 4.01 -2.88 -5.80
CA THR A 114 4.13 -4.22 -5.23
C THR A 114 3.99 -4.22 -3.71
N ALA A 115 4.63 -3.26 -3.01
CA ALA A 115 4.50 -3.10 -1.57
C ALA A 115 3.04 -2.83 -1.15
N ALA A 116 2.34 -1.99 -1.90
CA ALA A 116 0.93 -1.70 -1.68
C ALA A 116 0.05 -2.95 -1.87
N TYR A 117 0.30 -3.79 -2.88
CA TYR A 117 -0.43 -5.04 -3.02
C TYR A 117 -0.17 -6.01 -1.85
N ILE A 118 1.09 -6.16 -1.41
CA ILE A 118 1.42 -6.95 -0.22
C ILE A 118 0.65 -6.43 1.01
N SER A 119 0.47 -5.11 1.13
CA SER A 119 -0.29 -4.53 2.24
C SER A 119 -1.79 -4.85 2.19
N ILE A 120 -2.39 -4.86 0.99
CA ILE A 120 -3.79 -5.24 0.78
C ILE A 120 -3.99 -6.73 1.09
N HIS A 121 -3.06 -7.58 0.64
CA HIS A 121 -3.04 -8.99 0.97
C HIS A 121 -3.01 -9.20 2.49
N ASN A 122 -2.09 -8.56 3.20
CA ASN A 122 -2.02 -8.61 4.67
C ASN A 122 -3.31 -8.15 5.36
N MET A 123 -3.97 -7.10 4.84
CA MET A 123 -5.25 -6.63 5.37
C MET A 123 -6.36 -7.68 5.21
N ALA A 124 -6.43 -8.34 4.05
CA ALA A 124 -7.41 -9.40 3.80
C ALA A 124 -7.19 -10.61 4.72
N LEU A 125 -5.93 -11.02 4.93
CA LEU A 125 -5.57 -12.09 5.87
C LEU A 125 -5.97 -11.73 7.29
N TRP A 126 -5.65 -10.51 7.71
CA TRP A 126 -6.02 -10.05 9.06
C TRP A 126 -7.51 -10.10 9.30
N MET A 127 -8.34 -9.77 8.29
CA MET A 127 -9.79 -9.87 8.42
C MET A 127 -10.25 -11.32 8.63
N ILE A 128 -9.64 -12.27 7.93
CA ILE A 128 -9.94 -13.70 8.12
C ILE A 128 -9.43 -14.16 9.49
N ASP A 129 -8.23 -13.78 9.89
CA ASP A 129 -7.64 -14.16 11.18
C ASP A 129 -8.42 -13.58 12.37
N HIS A 130 -8.85 -12.32 12.28
CA HIS A 130 -9.51 -11.64 13.39
C HIS A 130 -10.99 -12.03 13.53
N TYR A 131 -11.71 -12.20 12.42
CA TYR A 131 -13.18 -12.41 12.43
C TYR A 131 -13.63 -13.78 11.96
N GLY A 132 -12.78 -14.56 11.32
CA GLY A 132 -13.08 -15.92 10.89
C GLY A 132 -13.18 -16.90 12.06
N ASN A 133 -13.96 -17.95 11.88
CA ASN A 133 -13.97 -19.08 12.81
C ASN A 133 -12.74 -19.98 12.58
N GLU A 134 -12.54 -20.96 13.46
CA GLU A 134 -11.36 -21.83 13.43
C GLU A 134 -11.23 -22.61 12.10
N GLU A 135 -12.35 -23.13 11.56
CA GLU A 135 -12.37 -23.86 10.29
C GLU A 135 -11.93 -22.95 9.12
N GLN A 136 -12.42 -21.72 9.06
CA GLN A 136 -12.05 -20.74 8.04
C GLN A 136 -10.58 -20.35 8.13
N LYS A 137 -10.06 -20.14 9.35
CA LYS A 137 -8.64 -19.82 9.56
C LYS A 137 -7.75 -20.96 9.11
N GLN A 138 -8.05 -22.19 9.49
CA GLN A 138 -7.29 -23.38 9.08
C GLN A 138 -7.35 -23.62 7.56
N ARG A 139 -8.49 -23.32 6.93
CA ARG A 139 -8.70 -23.50 5.50
C ARG A 139 -7.96 -22.46 4.66
N PHE A 140 -8.03 -21.19 5.01
CA PHE A 140 -7.55 -20.10 4.16
C PHE A 140 -6.14 -19.64 4.51
N LEU A 141 -5.81 -19.46 5.78
CA LEU A 141 -4.59 -18.75 6.18
C LEU A 141 -3.30 -19.46 5.77
N PRO A 142 -3.12 -20.79 5.90
CA PRO A 142 -1.82 -21.42 5.61
C PRO A 142 -1.34 -21.24 4.17
N SER A 143 -2.24 -21.17 3.20
CA SER A 143 -1.88 -20.92 1.80
C SER A 143 -1.67 -19.43 1.50
N LEU A 144 -2.34 -18.56 2.24
CA LEU A 144 -2.24 -17.11 2.11
C LEU A 144 -0.96 -16.58 2.78
N THR A 145 -0.60 -17.08 3.97
CA THR A 145 0.60 -16.62 4.69
C THR A 145 1.90 -16.84 3.91
N THR A 146 1.94 -17.89 3.09
CA THR A 146 3.06 -18.20 2.21
C THR A 146 2.96 -17.55 0.83
N MET A 147 1.89 -16.81 0.55
CA MET A 147 1.56 -16.30 -0.79
C MET A 147 1.54 -17.40 -1.88
N LYS A 148 1.29 -18.67 -1.48
CA LYS A 148 0.91 -19.71 -2.44
C LYS A 148 -0.41 -19.32 -3.10
N HIS A 149 -1.35 -18.80 -2.31
CA HIS A 149 -2.56 -18.13 -2.75
C HIS A 149 -2.50 -16.64 -2.40
N PHE A 150 -3.12 -15.82 -3.24
CA PHE A 150 -3.20 -14.38 -3.06
C PHE A 150 -4.61 -13.96 -2.62
N ALA A 151 -4.70 -12.89 -1.85
CA ALA A 151 -5.98 -12.34 -1.41
C ALA A 151 -6.20 -10.91 -1.90
N SER A 152 -7.46 -10.59 -2.20
CA SER A 152 -7.96 -9.26 -2.52
C SER A 152 -9.05 -8.83 -1.56
N TYR A 153 -9.21 -7.52 -1.40
CA TYR A 153 -10.25 -6.90 -0.62
C TYR A 153 -11.26 -6.20 -1.54
N CYS A 154 -12.56 -6.48 -1.38
CA CYS A 154 -13.63 -6.07 -2.29
C CYS A 154 -14.72 -5.29 -1.55
N LEU A 155 -14.57 -3.98 -1.43
CA LEU A 155 -15.57 -3.08 -0.84
C LEU A 155 -16.22 -2.20 -1.90
N THR A 156 -15.40 -1.42 -2.62
CA THR A 156 -15.81 -0.37 -3.55
C THR A 156 -16.65 -0.89 -4.71
N GLU A 157 -17.68 -0.13 -5.10
CA GLU A 157 -18.53 -0.38 -6.26
C GLU A 157 -18.52 0.84 -7.20
N PRO A 158 -18.96 0.71 -8.46
CA PRO A 158 -18.99 1.83 -9.39
C PRO A 158 -19.71 3.06 -8.84
N ASN A 159 -20.77 2.87 -8.05
CA ASN A 159 -21.58 3.94 -7.48
C ASN A 159 -21.38 4.15 -5.96
N SER A 160 -20.44 3.44 -5.34
CA SER A 160 -20.21 3.48 -3.89
C SER A 160 -18.70 3.36 -3.59
N GLY A 161 -18.04 4.50 -3.54
CA GLY A 161 -16.62 4.62 -3.16
C GLY A 161 -16.49 5.19 -1.74
N SER A 162 -16.49 6.52 -1.60
CA SER A 162 -16.43 7.20 -0.29
C SER A 162 -17.66 6.92 0.57
N ASP A 163 -18.82 6.79 -0.03
CA ASP A 163 -20.05 6.33 0.63
C ASP A 163 -20.14 4.79 0.62
N ALA A 164 -19.22 4.15 1.33
CA ALA A 164 -19.11 2.69 1.35
C ALA A 164 -20.33 2.00 2.01
N ALA A 165 -21.09 2.71 2.85
CA ALA A 165 -22.31 2.17 3.46
C ALA A 165 -23.46 1.99 2.46
N SER A 166 -23.39 2.65 1.30
CA SER A 166 -24.41 2.61 0.23
C SER A 166 -24.13 1.53 -0.82
N LEU A 167 -23.20 0.59 -0.58
CA LEU A 167 -22.96 -0.52 -1.49
C LEU A 167 -24.23 -1.29 -1.81
N SER A 168 -24.36 -1.72 -3.07
CA SER A 168 -25.58 -2.33 -3.64
C SER A 168 -25.43 -3.82 -3.99
N THR A 169 -24.20 -4.36 -4.05
CA THR A 169 -23.99 -5.81 -4.25
C THR A 169 -24.79 -6.58 -3.20
N THR A 170 -25.70 -7.46 -3.65
CA THR A 170 -26.58 -8.23 -2.78
C THR A 170 -26.00 -9.63 -2.53
N ALA A 171 -26.36 -10.22 -1.39
CA ALA A 171 -26.11 -11.62 -1.06
C ALA A 171 -27.39 -12.18 -0.40
N LYS A 172 -28.24 -12.81 -1.23
CA LYS A 172 -29.50 -13.43 -0.76
C LYS A 172 -29.25 -14.86 -0.32
N LYS A 173 -29.69 -15.17 0.90
CA LYS A 173 -29.57 -16.54 1.44
C LYS A 173 -30.56 -17.47 0.75
N ASP A 174 -30.05 -18.59 0.24
CA ASP A 174 -30.81 -19.67 -0.37
C ASP A 174 -30.27 -21.02 0.14
N GLY A 175 -30.95 -21.62 1.09
CA GLY A 175 -30.52 -22.82 1.79
C GLY A 175 -29.14 -22.67 2.44
N ASN A 176 -28.19 -23.50 2.00
CA ASN A 176 -26.80 -23.47 2.50
C ASN A 176 -25.88 -22.54 1.73
N TYR A 177 -26.44 -21.65 0.92
CA TYR A 177 -25.67 -20.72 0.08
C TYR A 177 -26.17 -19.29 0.22
N TYR A 178 -25.30 -18.34 -0.14
CA TYR A 178 -25.66 -16.99 -0.54
C TYR A 178 -25.57 -16.90 -2.06
N ILE A 179 -26.56 -16.29 -2.70
CA ILE A 179 -26.55 -15.95 -4.12
C ILE A 179 -26.18 -14.47 -4.23
N LEU A 180 -25.02 -14.19 -4.79
CA LEU A 180 -24.47 -12.84 -4.91
C LEU A 180 -24.72 -12.27 -6.30
N ASN A 181 -25.20 -11.02 -6.34
CA ASN A 181 -25.36 -10.25 -7.56
C ASN A 181 -24.84 -8.83 -7.37
N GLY A 182 -23.98 -8.35 -8.29
CA GLY A 182 -23.41 -7.01 -8.27
C GLY A 182 -22.03 -6.93 -8.88
N THR A 183 -21.40 -5.78 -8.74
CA THR A 183 -20.05 -5.54 -9.29
C THR A 183 -19.22 -4.74 -8.30
N LYS A 184 -18.01 -5.23 -8.00
CA LYS A 184 -16.99 -4.50 -7.26
C LYS A 184 -16.03 -3.83 -8.23
N ALA A 185 -15.59 -2.61 -7.92
CA ALA A 185 -14.74 -1.79 -8.77
C ALA A 185 -13.37 -1.57 -8.13
N PHE A 186 -12.36 -1.35 -8.97
CA PHE A 186 -10.99 -1.01 -8.56
C PHE A 186 -10.34 -2.06 -7.66
N ILE A 187 -10.60 -3.35 -7.89
CA ILE A 187 -10.09 -4.41 -7.04
C ILE A 187 -8.65 -4.75 -7.42
N SER A 188 -7.72 -4.43 -6.52
CA SER A 188 -6.30 -4.80 -6.62
C SER A 188 -6.13 -6.31 -6.54
N GLY A 189 -5.34 -6.89 -7.43
CA GLY A 189 -5.21 -8.35 -7.55
C GLY A 189 -6.39 -9.01 -8.28
N GLY A 190 -7.37 -8.24 -8.76
CA GLY A 190 -8.54 -8.77 -9.46
C GLY A 190 -8.16 -9.67 -10.62
N GLY A 191 -8.67 -10.91 -10.62
CA GLY A 191 -8.37 -11.95 -11.61
C GLY A 191 -7.09 -12.74 -11.35
N GLU A 192 -6.16 -12.21 -10.52
CA GLU A 192 -4.93 -12.93 -10.13
C GLU A 192 -5.04 -13.51 -8.72
N SER A 193 -5.74 -12.85 -7.80
CA SER A 193 -5.96 -13.39 -6.46
C SER A 193 -6.83 -14.63 -6.45
N ASP A 194 -6.59 -15.49 -5.47
CA ASP A 194 -7.32 -16.75 -5.27
C ASP A 194 -8.49 -16.58 -4.30
N ILE A 195 -8.36 -15.67 -3.33
CA ILE A 195 -9.37 -15.39 -2.30
C ILE A 195 -9.78 -13.91 -2.35
N TYR A 196 -11.08 -13.66 -2.30
CA TYR A 196 -11.68 -12.33 -2.32
C TYR A 196 -12.48 -12.12 -1.03
N VAL A 197 -11.99 -11.26 -0.15
CA VAL A 197 -12.72 -10.83 1.06
C VAL A 197 -13.68 -9.71 0.65
N LEU A 198 -14.97 -10.03 0.59
CA LEU A 198 -15.98 -9.22 -0.10
C LEU A 198 -17.10 -8.79 0.84
N MET A 199 -17.47 -7.51 0.76
CA MET A 199 -18.61 -6.92 1.45
C MET A 199 -19.85 -6.94 0.55
N ALA A 200 -20.95 -7.55 1.02
CA ALA A 200 -22.22 -7.59 0.30
C ALA A 200 -23.41 -7.32 1.24
N ARG A 201 -24.52 -6.92 0.68
CA ARG A 201 -25.74 -6.62 1.41
C ARG A 201 -26.60 -7.86 1.58
N THR A 202 -26.76 -8.30 2.82
CA THR A 202 -27.66 -9.39 3.21
C THR A 202 -28.93 -8.88 3.87
N GLY A 203 -28.93 -7.66 4.37
CA GLY A 203 -30.05 -7.03 5.10
C GLY A 203 -30.50 -5.70 4.48
N GLN A 204 -31.15 -4.89 5.29
CA GLN A 204 -31.67 -3.59 4.90
C GLN A 204 -30.58 -2.58 4.50
N SER A 205 -30.97 -1.41 4.00
CA SER A 205 -30.04 -0.31 3.69
C SER A 205 -29.25 0.14 4.93
N GLY A 206 -28.10 0.75 4.68
CA GLY A 206 -27.20 1.22 5.72
C GLY A 206 -26.15 0.20 6.17
N PRO A 207 -25.28 0.56 7.12
CA PRO A 207 -24.10 -0.22 7.49
C PRO A 207 -24.44 -1.57 8.13
N LYS A 208 -25.53 -1.66 8.90
CA LYS A 208 -25.94 -2.91 9.59
C LYS A 208 -26.51 -3.97 8.62
N GLY A 209 -26.74 -3.65 7.37
CA GLY A 209 -27.20 -4.64 6.35
C GLY A 209 -26.03 -5.27 5.59
N ILE A 210 -24.77 -4.97 5.90
CA ILE A 210 -23.60 -5.42 5.15
C ILE A 210 -22.92 -6.58 5.88
N THR A 211 -22.57 -7.62 5.12
CA THR A 211 -21.93 -8.86 5.61
C THR A 211 -20.63 -9.11 4.84
N CYS A 212 -19.66 -9.71 5.50
CA CYS A 212 -18.38 -10.08 4.92
C CYS A 212 -18.40 -11.56 4.49
N LEU A 213 -17.90 -11.83 3.28
CA LEU A 213 -17.84 -13.17 2.68
C LEU A 213 -16.44 -13.41 2.09
N ALA A 214 -15.93 -14.64 2.22
CA ALA A 214 -14.71 -15.07 1.52
C ALA A 214 -15.11 -15.87 0.26
N LEU A 215 -14.74 -15.37 -0.91
CA LEU A 215 -15.00 -16.02 -2.19
C LEU A 215 -13.70 -16.61 -2.74
N GLU A 216 -13.77 -17.82 -3.28
CA GLU A 216 -12.64 -18.46 -3.95
C GLU A 216 -12.71 -18.19 -5.46
N LYS A 217 -11.56 -17.98 -6.09
CA LYS A 217 -11.45 -17.91 -7.55
C LYS A 217 -11.99 -19.19 -8.16
N GLY A 218 -12.79 -19.06 -9.22
CA GLY A 218 -13.47 -20.20 -9.87
C GLY A 218 -14.84 -20.52 -9.29
N THR A 219 -15.32 -19.80 -8.27
CA THR A 219 -16.71 -19.92 -7.81
C THR A 219 -17.68 -19.64 -8.98
N PRO A 220 -18.65 -20.50 -9.27
CA PRO A 220 -19.62 -20.27 -10.33
C PRO A 220 -20.33 -18.93 -10.17
N GLY A 221 -20.42 -18.14 -11.25
CA GLY A 221 -20.99 -16.80 -11.25
C GLY A 221 -20.00 -15.70 -10.84
N LEU A 222 -18.75 -16.03 -10.52
CA LEU A 222 -17.67 -15.07 -10.31
C LEU A 222 -16.86 -14.88 -11.59
N SER A 223 -16.76 -13.62 -12.05
CA SER A 223 -15.97 -13.27 -13.22
C SER A 223 -15.25 -11.92 -13.02
N PHE A 224 -14.37 -11.57 -13.96
CA PHE A 224 -13.52 -10.39 -13.83
C PHE A 224 -13.61 -9.54 -15.09
N GLY A 225 -13.71 -8.23 -14.89
CA GLY A 225 -13.60 -7.25 -15.96
C GLY A 225 -12.20 -7.20 -16.57
N LYS A 226 -12.04 -6.37 -17.59
CA LYS A 226 -10.73 -6.10 -18.19
C LYS A 226 -9.77 -5.51 -17.15
N LYS A 227 -8.47 -5.70 -17.37
CA LYS A 227 -7.42 -5.01 -16.61
C LYS A 227 -7.48 -3.51 -16.91
N GLU A 228 -7.58 -2.70 -15.87
CA GLU A 228 -7.65 -1.24 -15.99
C GLU A 228 -6.29 -0.66 -16.38
N LYS A 229 -6.28 0.31 -17.29
CA LYS A 229 -5.11 1.12 -17.61
C LYS A 229 -5.00 2.27 -16.60
N LYS A 230 -3.92 2.34 -15.87
CA LYS A 230 -3.75 3.25 -14.73
C LYS A 230 -2.60 4.23 -14.94
N LEU A 231 -2.62 5.34 -14.20
CA LEU A 231 -1.52 6.29 -14.13
C LEU A 231 -0.28 5.66 -13.50
N GLY A 232 -0.47 4.89 -12.42
CA GLY A 232 0.56 4.20 -11.64
C GLY A 232 0.02 2.88 -11.09
N TRP A 233 0.77 2.25 -10.15
CA TRP A 233 0.46 0.91 -9.62
C TRP A 233 0.34 -0.15 -10.71
N ASN A 234 1.17 -0.05 -11.75
CA ASN A 234 1.04 -0.90 -12.92
C ASN A 234 1.58 -2.33 -12.69
N SER A 235 2.43 -2.55 -11.68
CA SER A 235 2.90 -3.89 -11.31
C SER A 235 1.88 -4.72 -10.53
N GLN A 236 0.64 -4.26 -10.44
CA GLN A 236 -0.48 -5.05 -9.93
C GLN A 236 -1.72 -4.87 -10.81
N PRO A 237 -2.50 -5.92 -11.07
CA PRO A 237 -3.74 -5.81 -11.83
C PRO A 237 -4.80 -5.12 -10.97
N THR A 238 -5.62 -4.31 -11.62
CA THR A 238 -6.84 -3.75 -11.04
C THR A 238 -7.98 -4.05 -11.98
N ARG A 239 -9.03 -4.72 -11.49
CA ARG A 239 -10.18 -5.13 -12.31
C ARG A 239 -11.48 -4.94 -11.54
N ALA A 240 -12.60 -4.93 -12.25
CA ALA A 240 -13.90 -5.20 -11.68
C ALA A 240 -14.01 -6.67 -11.28
N VAL A 241 -14.68 -6.94 -10.16
CA VAL A 241 -15.12 -8.29 -9.75
C VAL A 241 -16.63 -8.34 -9.96
N ILE A 242 -17.08 -9.21 -10.85
CA ILE A 242 -18.47 -9.29 -11.32
C ILE A 242 -19.10 -10.55 -10.75
N LEU A 243 -20.29 -10.40 -10.20
CA LEU A 243 -21.05 -11.43 -9.51
C LEU A 243 -22.43 -11.55 -10.19
N GLU A 244 -22.66 -12.69 -10.83
CA GLU A 244 -23.91 -12.99 -11.55
C GLU A 244 -24.42 -14.34 -11.06
N ASP A 245 -25.44 -14.29 -10.20
CA ASP A 245 -25.95 -15.46 -9.47
C ASP A 245 -24.82 -16.28 -8.81
N CYS A 246 -23.80 -15.59 -8.30
CA CYS A 246 -22.60 -16.21 -7.75
C CYS A 246 -22.92 -16.94 -6.46
N LYS A 247 -22.72 -18.26 -6.46
CA LYS A 247 -23.15 -19.19 -5.41
C LYS A 247 -22.04 -19.43 -4.39
N VAL A 248 -22.17 -18.81 -3.20
CA VAL A 248 -21.16 -18.85 -2.12
C VAL A 248 -21.71 -19.64 -0.93
N PRO A 249 -21.01 -20.65 -0.40
CA PRO A 249 -21.45 -21.37 0.80
C PRO A 249 -21.63 -20.46 2.01
N VAL A 250 -22.66 -20.73 2.83
CA VAL A 250 -22.87 -19.99 4.10
C VAL A 250 -21.67 -20.10 5.03
N SER A 251 -20.94 -21.22 4.98
CA SER A 251 -19.69 -21.43 5.73
C SER A 251 -18.56 -20.46 5.35
N ASN A 252 -18.66 -19.77 4.22
CA ASN A 252 -17.70 -18.75 3.78
C ASN A 252 -18.03 -17.33 4.32
N ARG A 253 -19.09 -17.18 5.12
CA ARG A 253 -19.39 -15.92 5.82
C ARG A 253 -18.38 -15.69 6.94
N ILE A 254 -17.67 -14.59 6.88
CA ILE A 254 -16.74 -14.16 7.92
C ILE A 254 -17.51 -13.34 8.98
N GLY A 255 -17.47 -13.75 10.24
CA GLY A 255 -18.24 -13.11 11.30
C GLY A 255 -19.74 -13.31 11.20
N ALA A 256 -20.53 -12.46 11.84
CA ALA A 256 -22.00 -12.50 11.79
C ALA A 256 -22.58 -11.65 10.66
N GLU A 257 -23.82 -11.95 10.24
CA GLU A 257 -24.55 -11.06 9.32
C GLU A 257 -24.69 -9.67 9.93
N GLY A 258 -24.57 -8.64 9.09
CA GLY A 258 -24.67 -7.25 9.51
C GLY A 258 -23.40 -6.65 10.09
N GLN A 259 -22.34 -7.42 10.32
CA GLN A 259 -21.06 -6.93 10.86
C GLN A 259 -20.05 -6.51 9.79
N GLY A 260 -20.32 -6.76 8.50
CA GLY A 260 -19.36 -6.52 7.42
C GLY A 260 -18.86 -5.10 7.33
N PHE A 261 -19.71 -4.10 7.57
CA PHE A 261 -19.28 -2.69 7.52
C PHE A 261 -18.30 -2.34 8.65
N SER A 262 -18.59 -2.74 9.89
CA SER A 262 -17.67 -2.49 11.02
C SER A 262 -16.33 -3.21 10.82
N MET A 263 -16.36 -4.44 10.31
CA MET A 263 -15.16 -5.21 9.95
C MET A 263 -14.35 -4.49 8.86
N ALA A 264 -15.02 -3.97 7.83
CA ALA A 264 -14.41 -3.21 6.75
C ALA A 264 -13.72 -1.94 7.29
N MET A 265 -14.37 -1.17 8.15
CA MET A 265 -13.81 0.05 8.74
C MET A 265 -12.60 -0.27 9.66
N SER A 266 -12.67 -1.34 10.44
CA SER A 266 -11.53 -1.83 11.23
C SER A 266 -10.34 -2.20 10.35
N GLY A 267 -10.56 -2.97 9.28
CA GLY A 267 -9.51 -3.31 8.31
C GLY A 267 -8.87 -2.08 7.67
N LEU A 268 -9.69 -1.09 7.30
CA LEU A 268 -9.24 0.16 6.70
C LEU A 268 -8.37 1.02 7.64
N ASN A 269 -8.55 0.97 8.96
CA ASN A 269 -7.64 1.66 9.88
C ASN A 269 -6.20 1.14 9.72
N GLY A 270 -6.02 -0.19 9.63
CA GLY A 270 -4.72 -0.79 9.32
C GLY A 270 -4.23 -0.45 7.92
N GLY A 271 -5.09 -0.51 6.93
CA GLY A 271 -4.78 -0.15 5.54
C GLY A 271 -4.30 1.30 5.41
N ARG A 272 -4.91 2.25 6.11
CA ARG A 272 -4.49 3.66 6.14
C ARG A 272 -3.04 3.83 6.60
N ILE A 273 -2.64 3.11 7.66
CA ILE A 273 -1.25 3.10 8.14
C ILE A 273 -0.32 2.49 7.09
N ASN A 274 -0.71 1.37 6.48
CA ASN A 274 0.10 0.70 5.47
C ASN A 274 0.35 1.60 4.24
N ILE A 275 -0.69 2.26 3.73
CA ILE A 275 -0.58 3.18 2.58
C ILE A 275 0.20 4.45 2.93
N ALA A 276 0.04 4.98 4.14
CA ALA A 276 0.87 6.06 4.64
C ALA A 276 2.34 5.65 4.66
N SER A 277 2.66 4.44 5.15
CA SER A 277 4.01 3.88 5.18
C SER A 277 4.60 3.67 3.78
N CYS A 278 3.79 3.20 2.82
CA CYS A 278 4.20 3.12 1.42
C CYS A 278 4.54 4.51 0.83
N SER A 279 3.80 5.55 1.23
CA SER A 279 4.10 6.92 0.82
C SER A 279 5.42 7.42 1.40
N LEU A 280 5.72 7.08 2.68
CA LEU A 280 6.99 7.43 3.32
C LEU A 280 8.18 6.83 2.59
N GLY A 281 8.12 5.55 2.19
CA GLY A 281 9.21 4.89 1.48
C GLY A 281 9.49 5.51 0.11
N ALA A 282 8.45 5.82 -0.66
CA ALA A 282 8.58 6.55 -1.94
C ALA A 282 9.20 7.95 -1.75
N ALA A 283 8.76 8.68 -0.73
CA ALA A 283 9.29 10.00 -0.41
C ALA A 283 10.74 9.93 0.06
N GLN A 284 11.11 8.97 0.90
CA GLN A 284 12.48 8.73 1.34
C GLN A 284 13.41 8.47 0.16
N ALA A 285 13.04 7.53 -0.73
CA ALA A 285 13.81 7.24 -1.93
C ALA A 285 13.95 8.48 -2.83
N SER A 286 12.89 9.25 -2.99
CA SER A 286 12.88 10.45 -3.83
C SER A 286 13.77 11.57 -3.27
N VAL A 287 13.79 11.77 -1.94
CA VAL A 287 14.71 12.72 -1.28
C VAL A 287 16.16 12.30 -1.48
N GLU A 288 16.47 11.01 -1.29
CA GLU A 288 17.82 10.47 -1.49
C GLU A 288 18.31 10.69 -2.92
N ILE A 289 17.49 10.34 -3.90
CA ILE A 289 17.80 10.50 -5.32
C ILE A 289 17.99 11.98 -5.67
N ALA A 290 17.11 12.86 -5.17
CA ALA A 290 17.22 14.30 -5.41
C ALA A 290 18.49 14.90 -4.77
N CYS A 291 18.84 14.50 -3.54
CA CYS A 291 20.06 14.95 -2.87
C CYS A 291 21.32 14.56 -3.65
N GLU A 292 21.40 13.35 -4.18
CA GLU A 292 22.55 12.95 -5.01
C GLU A 292 22.56 13.68 -6.35
N TYR A 293 21.40 13.85 -6.98
CA TYR A 293 21.30 14.53 -8.26
C TYR A 293 21.76 15.99 -8.20
N VAL A 294 21.31 16.76 -7.18
CA VAL A 294 21.67 18.19 -7.07
C VAL A 294 23.16 18.42 -6.76
N LYS A 295 23.86 17.43 -6.18
CA LYS A 295 25.32 17.50 -5.95
C LYS A 295 26.12 17.40 -7.23
N VAL A 296 25.62 16.66 -8.23
CA VAL A 296 26.35 16.38 -9.47
C VAL A 296 25.89 17.23 -10.65
N ARG A 297 24.60 17.60 -10.70
CA ARG A 297 24.04 18.43 -11.77
C ARG A 297 24.49 19.87 -11.63
N LYS A 298 25.09 20.42 -12.68
CA LYS A 298 25.54 21.83 -12.74
C LYS A 298 24.68 22.64 -13.68
N GLN A 299 24.31 23.84 -13.28
CA GLN A 299 23.75 24.91 -14.10
C GLN A 299 24.28 26.27 -13.61
N PHE A 300 24.37 27.26 -14.49
CA PHE A 300 24.92 28.57 -14.16
C PHE A 300 26.33 28.49 -13.54
N GLY A 301 27.15 27.56 -14.02
CA GLY A 301 28.55 27.39 -13.60
C GLY A 301 28.78 26.61 -12.28
N LYS A 302 27.74 26.20 -11.54
CA LYS A 302 27.89 25.53 -10.24
C LYS A 302 26.87 24.40 -10.03
N PRO A 303 27.13 23.47 -9.07
CA PRO A 303 26.16 22.43 -8.70
C PRO A 303 24.83 23.01 -8.26
N LEU A 304 23.72 22.29 -8.50
CA LEU A 304 22.39 22.70 -8.04
C LEU A 304 22.30 22.80 -6.52
N SER A 305 23.10 22.02 -5.78
CA SER A 305 23.19 22.04 -4.31
C SER A 305 23.75 23.36 -3.73
N GLU A 306 24.41 24.19 -4.55
CA GLU A 306 24.95 25.48 -4.11
C GLU A 306 23.93 26.63 -4.20
N PHE A 307 22.74 26.37 -4.75
CA PHE A 307 21.67 27.37 -4.78
C PHE A 307 20.87 27.31 -3.49
N GLN A 308 20.78 28.43 -2.77
CA GLN A 308 20.10 28.53 -1.47
C GLN A 308 18.62 28.06 -1.54
N HIS A 309 17.91 28.37 -2.63
CA HIS A 309 16.55 27.89 -2.86
C HIS A 309 16.47 26.36 -2.75
N ASN A 310 17.39 25.63 -3.41
CA ASN A 310 17.39 24.17 -3.41
C ASN A 310 17.76 23.62 -2.03
N GLN A 311 18.68 24.27 -1.31
CA GLN A 311 19.03 23.91 0.07
C GLN A 311 17.81 24.01 0.99
N PHE A 312 17.07 25.11 0.92
CA PHE A 312 15.86 25.29 1.74
C PHE A 312 14.73 24.36 1.33
N LEU A 313 14.60 24.06 0.02
CA LEU A 313 13.61 23.10 -0.45
C LEU A 313 13.89 21.69 0.09
N LEU A 314 15.12 21.23 0.00
CA LEU A 314 15.53 19.92 0.56
C LEU A 314 15.34 19.85 2.07
N ALA A 315 15.65 20.92 2.81
CA ALA A 315 15.41 20.98 4.25
C ALA A 315 13.93 20.91 4.61
N ARG A 316 13.05 21.56 3.85
CA ARG A 316 11.58 21.45 4.02
C ARG A 316 11.07 20.05 3.72
N MET A 317 11.53 19.45 2.61
CA MET A 317 11.18 18.05 2.25
C MET A 317 11.58 17.10 3.39
N ALA A 318 12.77 17.31 3.97
CA ALA A 318 13.27 16.52 5.09
C ALA A 318 12.41 16.67 6.35
N SER A 319 12.05 17.90 6.72
CA SER A 319 11.18 18.16 7.88
C SER A 319 9.79 17.57 7.71
N ASP A 320 9.17 17.72 6.53
CA ASP A 320 7.86 17.17 6.24
C ASP A 320 7.87 15.62 6.28
N LEU A 321 8.94 15.00 5.78
CA LEU A 321 9.10 13.53 5.81
C LEU A 321 9.26 13.00 7.23
N LEU A 322 10.09 13.67 8.04
CA LEU A 322 10.28 13.29 9.44
C LEU A 322 8.96 13.39 10.23
N ALA A 323 8.26 14.51 10.10
CA ALA A 323 6.98 14.72 10.77
C ALA A 323 5.94 13.68 10.35
N ALA A 324 5.86 13.35 9.04
CA ALA A 324 4.96 12.33 8.53
C ALA A 324 5.28 10.94 9.10
N ARG A 325 6.56 10.57 9.16
CA ARG A 325 7.00 9.28 9.72
C ARG A 325 6.65 9.14 11.19
N LEU A 326 6.90 10.17 11.99
CA LEU A 326 6.58 10.16 13.42
C LEU A 326 5.08 9.98 13.64
N LEU A 327 4.24 10.71 12.89
CA LEU A 327 2.78 10.60 12.99
C LEU A 327 2.28 9.21 12.56
N VAL A 328 2.83 8.62 11.50
CA VAL A 328 2.45 7.27 11.03
C VAL A 328 2.82 6.21 12.05
N ARG A 329 3.99 6.30 12.67
CA ARG A 329 4.43 5.36 13.70
C ARG A 329 3.57 5.46 14.96
N GLU A 330 3.25 6.65 15.40
CA GLU A 330 2.34 6.89 16.53
C GLU A 330 0.95 6.29 16.26
N ALA A 331 0.40 6.53 15.08
CA ALA A 331 -0.89 5.94 14.69
C ALA A 331 -0.84 4.40 14.63
N ALA A 332 0.30 3.82 14.23
CA ALA A 332 0.49 2.37 14.22
C ALA A 332 0.49 1.79 15.66
N VAL A 333 1.16 2.47 16.58
CA VAL A 333 1.16 2.11 18.02
C VAL A 333 -0.25 2.24 18.62
N SER A 334 -0.95 3.33 18.34
CA SER A 334 -2.33 3.53 18.78
C SER A 334 -3.27 2.43 18.26
N LEU A 335 -3.12 2.04 16.98
CA LEU A 335 -3.90 0.94 16.39
C LEU A 335 -3.60 -0.41 17.05
N GLN A 336 -2.34 -0.68 17.36
CA GLN A 336 -1.93 -1.91 18.05
C GLN A 336 -2.54 -2.00 19.46
N ASN A 337 -2.56 -0.87 20.18
CA ASN A 337 -3.05 -0.77 21.54
C ASN A 337 -4.57 -0.58 21.63
N GLN A 338 -5.27 -0.45 20.50
CA GLN A 338 -6.71 -0.16 20.41
C GLN A 338 -7.12 1.08 21.24
N SER A 339 -6.27 2.12 21.19
CA SER A 339 -6.50 3.38 21.93
C SER A 339 -7.79 4.08 21.45
N PRO A 340 -8.46 4.85 22.31
CA PRO A 340 -9.69 5.56 21.93
C PRO A 340 -9.53 6.46 20.68
N GLU A 341 -8.36 7.06 20.50
CA GLU A 341 -8.04 8.00 19.43
C GLU A 341 -7.66 7.31 18.10
N THR A 342 -7.64 5.98 18.06
CA THR A 342 -7.09 5.20 16.93
C THR A 342 -7.68 5.62 15.58
N VAL A 343 -8.99 5.81 15.47
CA VAL A 343 -9.64 6.15 14.19
C VAL A 343 -9.15 7.50 13.68
N SER A 344 -9.10 8.51 14.55
CA SER A 344 -8.68 9.87 14.21
C SER A 344 -7.18 9.96 13.95
N LEU A 345 -6.35 9.22 14.72
CA LEU A 345 -4.91 9.15 14.47
C LEU A 345 -4.58 8.44 13.16
N CYS A 346 -5.25 7.32 12.83
CA CYS A 346 -5.08 6.65 11.55
C CYS A 346 -5.50 7.55 10.37
N ALA A 347 -6.58 8.32 10.54
CA ALA A 347 -7.04 9.27 9.53
C ALA A 347 -6.04 10.43 9.36
N ALA A 348 -5.57 11.02 10.48
CA ALA A 348 -4.58 12.09 10.48
C ALA A 348 -3.25 11.66 9.84
N ALA A 349 -2.76 10.48 10.21
CA ALA A 349 -1.52 9.92 9.69
C ALA A 349 -1.60 9.69 8.19
N LYS A 350 -2.69 9.07 7.71
CA LYS A 350 -2.91 8.83 6.28
C LYS A 350 -3.00 10.13 5.50
N TYR A 351 -3.84 11.06 5.95
CA TYR A 351 -4.00 12.37 5.32
C TYR A 351 -2.66 13.11 5.24
N PHE A 352 -2.00 13.31 6.38
CA PHE A 352 -0.77 14.10 6.44
C PHE A 352 0.35 13.45 5.62
N ALA A 353 0.59 12.14 5.78
CA ALA A 353 1.66 11.46 5.07
C ALA A 353 1.43 11.47 3.55
N THR A 354 0.21 11.15 3.06
CA THR A 354 -0.03 11.11 1.61
C THR A 354 0.06 12.48 0.98
N GLU A 355 -0.42 13.55 1.65
CA GLU A 355 -0.30 14.92 1.17
C GLU A 355 1.16 15.41 1.13
N LYS A 356 1.90 15.19 2.22
CA LYS A 356 3.29 15.63 2.33
C LYS A 356 4.22 14.85 1.43
N CYS A 357 4.09 13.52 1.39
CA CYS A 357 4.91 12.66 0.54
C CYS A 357 4.68 12.95 -0.95
N THR A 358 3.44 13.20 -1.38
CA THR A 358 3.16 13.63 -2.76
C THR A 358 3.88 14.93 -3.12
N LYS A 359 3.88 15.92 -2.23
CA LYS A 359 4.63 17.18 -2.42
C LYS A 359 6.13 16.95 -2.47
N ILE A 360 6.66 16.11 -1.58
CA ILE A 360 8.09 15.75 -1.54
C ILE A 360 8.52 15.10 -2.87
N VAL A 361 7.79 14.09 -3.34
CA VAL A 361 8.13 13.39 -4.59
C VAL A 361 8.00 14.32 -5.80
N ASN A 362 6.99 15.19 -5.81
CA ASN A 362 6.86 16.23 -6.87
C ASN A 362 8.04 17.21 -6.86
N HIS A 363 8.50 17.63 -5.69
CA HIS A 363 9.68 18.50 -5.58
C HIS A 363 10.97 17.78 -6.01
N ALA A 364 11.12 16.50 -5.67
CA ALA A 364 12.23 15.70 -6.14
C ALA A 364 12.25 15.58 -7.66
N LEU A 365 11.10 15.32 -8.29
CA LEU A 365 10.95 15.32 -9.74
C LEU A 365 11.31 16.69 -10.35
N GLN A 366 10.81 17.79 -9.76
CA GLN A 366 11.11 19.15 -10.19
C GLN A 366 12.60 19.47 -10.14
N LEU A 367 13.32 19.03 -9.10
CA LEU A 367 14.78 19.21 -8.97
C LEU A 367 15.56 18.50 -10.08
N HIS A 368 15.03 17.46 -10.69
CA HIS A 368 15.63 16.80 -11.85
C HIS A 368 15.38 17.55 -13.17
N GLY A 369 14.45 18.52 -13.19
CA GLY A 369 14.08 19.24 -14.41
C GLY A 369 13.55 18.28 -15.48
N GLY A 370 13.90 18.48 -16.75
CA GLY A 370 13.46 17.62 -17.84
C GLY A 370 13.81 16.13 -17.68
N TYR A 371 14.90 15.82 -17.01
CA TYR A 371 15.28 14.43 -16.72
C TYR A 371 14.30 13.74 -15.76
N GLY A 372 13.71 14.46 -14.82
CA GLY A 372 12.70 13.91 -13.91
C GLY A 372 11.41 13.46 -14.62
N TYR A 373 11.19 13.89 -15.85
CA TYR A 373 10.04 13.52 -16.68
C TYR A 373 10.27 12.28 -17.55
N LEU A 374 11.52 11.78 -17.58
CA LEU A 374 11.90 10.61 -18.37
C LEU A 374 11.78 9.32 -17.55
N LYS A 375 11.34 8.24 -18.20
CA LYS A 375 11.19 6.91 -17.55
C LYS A 375 12.50 6.32 -17.02
N ASP A 376 13.65 6.79 -17.52
CA ASP A 376 14.98 6.38 -17.03
C ASP A 376 15.25 6.80 -15.57
N TYR A 377 14.48 7.76 -15.04
CA TYR A 377 14.63 8.26 -13.67
C TYR A 377 13.46 7.81 -12.80
N PRO A 378 13.71 7.13 -11.68
CA PRO A 378 12.65 6.50 -10.87
C PRO A 378 11.69 7.49 -10.22
N VAL A 379 12.06 8.76 -10.07
CA VAL A 379 11.22 9.78 -9.43
C VAL A 379 9.85 9.96 -10.10
N GLN A 380 9.76 9.80 -11.42
CA GLN A 380 8.49 9.87 -12.15
C GLN A 380 7.59 8.67 -11.83
N GLN A 381 8.16 7.48 -11.60
CA GLN A 381 7.39 6.31 -11.23
C GLN A 381 6.85 6.45 -9.80
N TYR A 382 7.68 6.87 -8.83
CA TYR A 382 7.21 7.19 -7.49
C TYR A 382 6.09 8.23 -7.52
N PHE A 383 6.21 9.28 -8.34
CA PHE A 383 5.18 10.32 -8.47
C PHE A 383 3.84 9.74 -8.97
N ARG A 384 3.87 8.89 -10.00
CA ARG A 384 2.67 8.25 -10.54
C ARG A 384 2.04 7.29 -9.55
N ASP A 385 2.86 6.50 -8.87
CA ASP A 385 2.40 5.45 -7.97
C ASP A 385 1.74 6.02 -6.70
N ILE A 386 2.34 7.04 -6.07
CA ILE A 386 1.77 7.57 -4.83
C ILE A 386 0.58 8.51 -5.04
N ARG A 387 0.29 8.94 -6.28
CA ARG A 387 -0.85 9.82 -6.53
C ARG A 387 -2.18 9.20 -6.08
N VAL A 388 -2.33 7.90 -6.23
CA VAL A 388 -3.55 7.19 -5.82
C VAL A 388 -3.70 7.10 -4.29
N HIS A 389 -2.62 7.26 -3.53
CA HIS A 389 -2.65 7.19 -2.07
C HIS A 389 -3.51 8.28 -1.41
N GLN A 390 -3.69 9.42 -2.07
CA GLN A 390 -4.62 10.47 -1.62
C GLN A 390 -6.09 10.11 -1.87
N ILE A 391 -6.36 9.10 -2.70
CA ILE A 391 -7.71 8.73 -3.17
C ILE A 391 -8.22 7.47 -2.46
N LEU A 392 -7.42 6.40 -2.43
CA LEU A 392 -7.82 5.10 -1.91
C LEU A 392 -7.86 5.05 -0.37
N GLU A 393 -8.52 4.04 0.17
CA GLU A 393 -8.67 3.77 1.62
C GLU A 393 -9.28 4.96 2.40
N GLY A 394 -10.07 5.73 1.71
CA GLY A 394 -10.65 7.00 2.12
C GLY A 394 -9.86 8.17 1.55
N THR A 395 -10.54 9.03 0.77
CA THR A 395 -9.90 10.23 0.18
C THR A 395 -9.38 11.17 1.28
N SER A 396 -8.51 12.13 0.90
CA SER A 396 -8.05 13.17 1.82
C SER A 396 -9.24 13.87 2.53
N GLU A 397 -10.33 14.11 1.80
CA GLU A 397 -11.55 14.74 2.33
C GLU A 397 -12.29 13.83 3.33
N VAL A 398 -12.34 12.51 3.06
CA VAL A 398 -12.91 11.53 4.00
C VAL A 398 -12.09 11.48 5.29
N MET A 399 -10.76 11.56 5.21
CA MET A 399 -9.90 11.62 6.40
C MET A 399 -10.16 12.87 7.23
N LEU A 400 -10.27 14.03 6.58
CA LEU A 400 -10.62 15.29 7.23
C LEU A 400 -12.01 15.22 7.87
N MET A 401 -12.98 14.61 7.20
CA MET A 401 -14.33 14.40 7.73
C MET A 401 -14.32 13.53 9.00
N LEU A 402 -13.54 12.46 9.03
CA LEU A 402 -13.44 11.59 10.21
C LEU A 402 -12.87 12.36 11.41
N MET A 403 -11.77 13.11 11.20
CA MET A 403 -11.17 13.92 12.24
C MET A 403 -12.11 15.01 12.76
N SER A 404 -12.81 15.72 11.84
CA SER A 404 -13.72 16.80 12.23
C SER A 404 -14.93 16.29 13.03
N ARG A 405 -15.44 15.10 12.71
CA ARG A 405 -16.53 14.49 13.49
C ARG A 405 -16.10 14.17 14.92
N ASP A 406 -14.89 13.64 15.09
CA ASP A 406 -14.33 13.35 16.41
C ASP A 406 -14.12 14.66 17.22
N MET A 407 -13.52 15.69 16.60
CA MET A 407 -13.28 16.99 17.21
C MET A 407 -14.57 17.71 17.62
N LEU A 408 -15.63 17.56 16.85
CA LEU A 408 -16.93 18.23 17.07
C LEU A 408 -17.94 17.33 17.77
N GLN A 409 -17.57 16.10 18.07
CA GLN A 409 -18.42 15.09 18.72
C GLN A 409 -19.78 14.86 18.00
N HIS A 410 -19.73 14.75 16.66
CA HIS A 410 -20.90 14.57 15.80
C HIS A 410 -21.07 13.10 15.33
#